data_c6250b4a887c9a0a251249c51423b8fd
#
_entry.id   c6250b4a887c9a0a251249c51423b8fd
#
_cell.length_a   1.000
_cell.length_b   1.000
_cell.length_c   1.000
_cell.angle_alpha   90.00
_cell.angle_beta   90.00
_cell.angle_gamma   90.00
#
_symmetry.space_group_name_H-M   'P 1'
#
loop_
_entity.id
_entity.type
_entity.pdbx_description
1 polymer ?
#
loop_
_entity_poly.entity_id
_entity_poly.type
_entity_poly.pdbx_seq_one_letter_code
_entity_poly.pdbx_strand_id
1 'polypeptide(L)'
;LAAIAILPLAPVASHWWEHNSSKLLVAGLLGLVTLAYYAFAHRGGVDLHFPVHSVVPSAETGPSWSAAAAVLANAFLAEYVPFIVLLFALYVITGGVRIEGDLEATPTVNAAFLGTGALAASFIGTTGAAMLLVRPLLETNRERRHVAHTLVFFIFMVCNCGGCLLPIGDPPLFLGYLQGV
;
A
#
# COMPACT_ATOMS: atom_id res chain seq x y z
N LEU A 1 -1.74 -12.17 -3.13
CA LEU A 1 -3.01 -11.77 -2.53
C LEU A 1 -3.58 -12.87 -1.65
N ALA A 2 -3.75 -14.12 -2.13
CA ALA A 2 -4.30 -15.22 -1.35
C ALA A 2 -3.53 -15.48 -0.04
N ALA A 3 -2.20 -15.45 -0.07
CA ALA A 3 -1.37 -15.62 1.12
C ALA A 3 -1.64 -14.55 2.19
N ILE A 4 -1.78 -13.28 1.77
CA ILE A 4 -2.05 -12.16 2.68
C ILE A 4 -3.46 -12.27 3.29
N ALA A 5 -4.43 -12.78 2.53
CA ALA A 5 -5.81 -12.91 2.99
C ALA A 5 -6.03 -14.15 3.88
N ILE A 6 -5.43 -15.28 3.55
CA ILE A 6 -5.74 -16.58 4.17
C ILE A 6 -4.84 -16.88 5.38
N LEU A 7 -3.52 -16.62 5.27
CA LEU A 7 -2.56 -17.02 6.31
C LEU A 7 -2.82 -16.36 7.68
N PRO A 8 -3.20 -15.06 7.78
CA PRO A 8 -3.55 -14.45 9.06
C PRO A 8 -4.81 -15.04 9.70
N LEU A 9 -5.76 -15.52 8.87
CA LEU A 9 -7.05 -16.05 9.34
C LEU A 9 -7.00 -17.52 9.69
N ALA A 10 -5.99 -18.24 9.23
CA ALA A 10 -5.84 -19.67 9.51
C ALA A 10 -5.29 -19.89 10.94
N PRO A 11 -6.02 -20.55 11.87
CA PRO A 11 -5.61 -20.67 13.27
C PRO A 11 -4.26 -21.36 13.46
N VAL A 12 -3.88 -22.23 12.54
CA VAL A 12 -2.58 -22.95 12.58
C VAL A 12 -1.43 -22.07 12.05
N ALA A 13 -1.70 -21.18 11.12
CA ALA A 13 -0.70 -20.37 10.45
C ALA A 13 -0.58 -18.94 10.99
N SER A 14 -1.59 -18.45 11.74
CA SER A 14 -1.64 -17.07 12.22
C SER A 14 -0.41 -16.69 13.04
N HIS A 15 -0.04 -17.50 14.01
CA HIS A 15 1.14 -17.24 14.86
C HIS A 15 2.46 -17.25 14.08
N TRP A 16 2.62 -18.16 13.11
CA TRP A 16 3.76 -18.20 12.21
C TRP A 16 3.80 -16.97 11.29
N TRP A 17 2.62 -16.51 10.84
CA TRP A 17 2.47 -15.34 9.96
C TRP A 17 2.75 -13.99 10.66
N GLU A 18 2.72 -13.92 11.98
CA GLU A 18 3.10 -12.71 12.73
C GLU A 18 4.56 -12.30 12.52
N HIS A 19 5.44 -13.28 12.29
CA HIS A 19 6.88 -13.05 12.12
C HIS A 19 7.19 -12.51 10.71
N ASN A 20 7.99 -11.44 10.66
CA ASN A 20 8.41 -10.86 9.38
C ASN A 20 9.26 -11.80 8.53
N SER A 21 10.01 -12.71 9.15
CA SER A 21 10.77 -13.76 8.46
C SER A 21 9.89 -14.71 7.67
N SER A 22 8.72 -15.08 8.21
CA SER A 22 7.75 -15.93 7.53
C SER A 22 7.13 -15.25 6.30
N LYS A 23 6.81 -13.96 6.44
CA LYS A 23 6.33 -13.13 5.33
C LYS A 23 7.37 -13.00 4.23
N LEU A 24 8.63 -12.76 4.62
CA LEU A 24 9.76 -12.70 3.68
C LEU A 24 9.98 -14.02 2.95
N LEU A 25 9.86 -15.14 3.65
CA LEU A 25 10.00 -16.48 3.08
C LEU A 25 8.93 -16.73 2.02
N VAL A 26 7.65 -16.46 2.33
CA VAL A 26 6.55 -16.63 1.38
C VAL A 26 6.72 -15.70 0.18
N ALA A 27 7.04 -14.43 0.41
CA ALA A 27 7.28 -13.47 -0.66
C ALA A 27 8.46 -13.87 -1.55
N GLY A 28 9.56 -14.31 -0.94
CA GLY A 28 10.75 -14.79 -1.65
C GLY A 28 10.49 -16.03 -2.48
N LEU A 29 9.75 -17.01 -1.94
CA LEU A 29 9.36 -18.21 -2.70
C LEU A 29 8.48 -17.87 -3.90
N LEU A 30 7.47 -17.02 -3.72
CA LEU A 30 6.61 -16.58 -4.80
C LEU A 30 7.39 -15.77 -5.85
N GLY A 31 8.30 -14.90 -5.41
CA GLY A 31 9.20 -14.17 -6.29
C GLY A 31 10.10 -15.10 -7.11
N LEU A 32 10.68 -16.11 -6.48
CA LEU A 32 11.50 -17.12 -7.16
C LEU A 32 10.70 -17.92 -8.19
N VAL A 33 9.46 -18.31 -7.87
CA VAL A 33 8.56 -18.98 -8.82
C VAL A 33 8.27 -18.08 -10.01
N THR A 34 8.00 -16.81 -9.78
CA THR A 34 7.77 -15.83 -10.86
C THR A 34 9.01 -15.66 -11.72
N LEU A 35 10.18 -15.48 -11.13
CA LEU A 35 11.45 -15.36 -11.88
C LEU A 35 11.77 -16.63 -12.66
N ALA A 36 11.53 -17.81 -12.07
CA ALA A 36 11.70 -19.08 -12.76
C ALA A 36 10.75 -19.21 -13.96
N TYR A 37 9.50 -18.78 -13.83
CA TYR A 37 8.56 -18.75 -14.93
C TYR A 37 9.08 -17.87 -16.09
N TYR A 38 9.53 -16.65 -15.81
CA TYR A 38 10.08 -15.75 -16.82
C TYR A 38 11.41 -16.23 -17.42
N ALA A 39 12.24 -16.92 -16.62
CA ALA A 39 13.49 -17.48 -17.11
C ALA A 39 13.31 -18.70 -18.01
N PHE A 40 12.35 -19.59 -17.70
CA PHE A 40 12.27 -20.90 -18.34
C PHE A 40 11.03 -21.12 -19.20
N ALA A 41 9.90 -20.52 -18.87
CA ALA A 41 8.61 -20.77 -19.52
C ALA A 41 8.15 -19.62 -20.43
N HIS A 42 8.43 -18.37 -20.04
CA HIS A 42 8.00 -17.21 -20.81
C HIS A 42 8.83 -17.04 -22.10
N ARG A 43 8.13 -16.90 -23.25
CA ARG A 43 8.75 -16.75 -24.57
C ARG A 43 8.42 -15.41 -25.24
N GLY A 44 7.62 -14.58 -24.61
CA GLY A 44 7.30 -13.22 -25.07
C GLY A 44 8.37 -12.21 -24.74
N GLY A 45 8.31 -11.01 -25.33
CA GLY A 45 9.11 -9.88 -24.89
C GLY A 45 8.67 -9.38 -23.51
N VAL A 46 9.59 -8.86 -22.73
CA VAL A 46 9.32 -8.19 -21.45
C VAL A 46 9.59 -6.70 -21.62
N ASP A 47 8.58 -5.89 -21.36
CA ASP A 47 8.73 -4.43 -21.39
C ASP A 47 9.55 -3.96 -20.18
N LEU A 48 10.69 -3.34 -20.44
CA LEU A 48 11.52 -2.68 -19.44
C LEU A 48 11.09 -1.22 -19.34
N HIS A 49 10.72 -0.78 -18.15
CA HIS A 49 10.19 0.58 -17.90
C HIS A 49 11.25 1.58 -17.45
N PHE A 50 12.39 1.10 -16.96
CA PHE A 50 13.47 1.95 -16.45
C PHE A 50 14.84 1.46 -16.93
N PRO A 51 15.79 2.34 -17.30
CA PRO A 51 15.69 3.81 -17.38
C PRO A 51 14.99 4.32 -18.65
N VAL A 52 14.84 3.49 -19.66
CA VAL A 52 14.19 3.81 -20.94
C VAL A 52 13.26 2.68 -21.30
N HIS A 53 12.08 3.02 -21.82
CA HIS A 53 11.15 2.03 -22.36
C HIS A 53 11.80 1.23 -23.48
N SER A 54 11.98 -0.06 -23.26
CA SER A 54 12.53 -0.99 -24.23
C SER A 54 11.94 -2.37 -24.02
N VAL A 55 11.80 -3.13 -25.12
CA VAL A 55 11.35 -4.52 -25.05
C VAL A 55 12.57 -5.43 -25.00
N VAL A 56 12.72 -6.18 -23.92
CA VAL A 56 13.76 -7.19 -23.78
C VAL A 56 13.23 -8.49 -24.35
N PRO A 57 13.79 -9.01 -25.45
CA PRO A 57 13.36 -10.27 -26.03
C PRO A 57 13.71 -11.43 -25.09
N SER A 58 12.79 -12.37 -24.96
CA SER A 58 13.11 -13.66 -24.34
C SER A 58 13.94 -14.53 -25.27
N ALA A 59 14.79 -15.38 -24.70
CA ALA A 59 15.58 -16.31 -25.50
C ALA A 59 14.67 -17.29 -26.24
N GLU A 60 14.93 -17.53 -27.54
CA GLU A 60 14.17 -18.50 -28.35
C GLU A 60 14.42 -19.93 -27.88
N THR A 61 15.64 -20.22 -27.46
CA THR A 61 16.06 -21.53 -26.94
C THR A 61 16.85 -21.36 -25.64
N GLY A 62 16.50 -22.15 -24.62
CA GLY A 62 17.18 -22.13 -23.32
C GLY A 62 16.60 -21.11 -22.33
N PRO A 63 17.27 -20.91 -21.19
CA PRO A 63 16.82 -19.99 -20.16
C PRO A 63 17.04 -18.53 -20.56
N SER A 64 16.01 -17.70 -20.36
CA SER A 64 16.03 -16.26 -20.65
C SER A 64 16.36 -15.45 -19.38
N TRP A 65 17.63 -15.39 -19.02
CA TRP A 65 18.08 -14.61 -17.86
C TRP A 65 17.86 -13.10 -18.04
N SER A 66 17.89 -12.62 -19.27
CA SER A 66 17.59 -11.21 -19.59
C SER A 66 16.15 -10.84 -19.29
N ALA A 67 15.17 -11.70 -19.60
CA ALA A 67 13.78 -11.50 -19.27
C ALA A 67 13.54 -11.53 -17.73
N ALA A 68 14.14 -12.48 -17.04
CA ALA A 68 14.05 -12.53 -15.58
C ALA A 68 14.67 -11.30 -14.92
N ALA A 69 15.84 -10.84 -15.43
CA ALA A 69 16.48 -9.61 -14.94
C ALA A 69 15.62 -8.35 -15.22
N ALA A 70 14.97 -8.27 -16.40
CA ALA A 70 14.07 -7.17 -16.73
C ALA A 70 12.85 -7.13 -15.80
N VAL A 71 12.23 -8.27 -15.50
CA VAL A 71 11.13 -8.36 -14.55
C VAL A 71 11.57 -7.93 -13.15
N LEU A 72 12.74 -8.38 -12.69
CA LEU A 72 13.27 -7.99 -11.40
C LEU A 72 13.59 -6.49 -11.35
N ALA A 73 14.18 -5.95 -12.41
CA ALA A 73 14.48 -4.53 -12.53
C ALA A 73 13.19 -3.68 -12.51
N ASN A 74 12.16 -4.08 -13.24
CA ASN A 74 10.86 -3.41 -13.21
C ASN A 74 10.23 -3.43 -11.81
N ALA A 75 10.16 -4.60 -11.19
CA ALA A 75 9.59 -4.74 -9.84
C ALA A 75 10.31 -3.87 -8.82
N PHE A 76 11.65 -3.74 -8.93
CA PHE A 76 12.43 -2.98 -7.98
C PHE A 76 12.51 -1.48 -8.34
N LEU A 77 12.90 -1.15 -9.58
CA LEU A 77 13.17 0.22 -9.98
C LEU A 77 11.93 0.99 -10.44
N ALA A 78 11.01 0.33 -11.13
CA ALA A 78 9.82 0.98 -11.66
C ALA A 78 8.63 0.97 -10.69
N GLU A 79 8.55 -0.01 -9.78
CA GLU A 79 7.44 -0.15 -8.84
C GLU A 79 7.83 0.13 -7.39
N TYR A 80 8.78 -0.64 -6.84
CA TYR A 80 9.13 -0.57 -5.42
C TYR A 80 9.77 0.76 -5.03
N VAL A 81 10.79 1.22 -5.74
CA VAL A 81 11.52 2.46 -5.40
C VAL A 81 10.59 3.68 -5.48
N PRO A 82 9.83 3.93 -6.56
CA PRO A 82 8.89 5.06 -6.61
C PRO A 82 7.83 4.99 -5.51
N PHE A 83 7.33 3.81 -5.20
CA PHE A 83 6.36 3.63 -4.13
C PHE A 83 6.94 4.00 -2.75
N ILE A 84 8.15 3.53 -2.41
CA ILE A 84 8.81 3.89 -1.15
C ILE A 84 9.16 5.38 -1.08
N VAL A 85 9.62 5.97 -2.19
CA VAL A 85 9.88 7.42 -2.26
C VAL A 85 8.59 8.21 -2.02
N LEU A 86 7.48 7.80 -2.64
CA LEU A 86 6.17 8.41 -2.42
C LEU A 86 5.74 8.33 -0.96
N LEU A 87 5.80 7.13 -0.36
CA LEU A 87 5.44 6.94 1.05
C LEU A 87 6.34 7.76 1.98
N PHE A 88 7.65 7.79 1.71
CA PHE A 88 8.59 8.58 2.49
C PHE A 88 8.32 10.08 2.38
N ALA A 89 8.05 10.58 1.16
CA ALA A 89 7.69 11.98 0.95
C ALA A 89 6.41 12.35 1.69
N LEU A 90 5.36 11.52 1.61
CA LEU A 90 4.12 11.71 2.37
C LEU A 90 4.39 11.70 3.89
N TYR A 91 5.21 10.77 4.37
CA TYR A 91 5.57 10.70 5.78
C TYR A 91 6.27 11.99 6.26
N VAL A 92 7.23 12.49 5.50
CA VAL A 92 7.96 13.72 5.85
C VAL A 92 7.04 14.94 5.83
N ILE A 93 6.20 15.08 4.78
CA ILE A 93 5.26 16.21 4.66
C ILE A 93 4.25 16.19 5.81
N THR A 94 3.63 15.06 6.08
CA THR A 94 2.61 14.95 7.14
C THR A 94 3.22 15.03 8.55
N GLY A 95 4.46 14.58 8.72
CA GLY A 95 5.20 14.72 9.98
C GLY A 95 5.51 16.16 10.35
N GLY A 96 5.58 17.07 9.37
CA GLY A 96 5.77 18.51 9.56
C GLY A 96 4.47 19.27 9.87
N VAL A 97 3.30 18.66 9.66
CA VAL A 97 2.00 19.28 9.94
C VAL A 97 1.54 18.89 11.33
N ARG A 98 1.38 19.87 12.19
CA ARG A 98 0.86 19.71 13.55
C ARG A 98 -0.50 20.39 13.67
N ILE A 99 -1.52 19.63 13.95
CA ILE A 99 -2.86 20.13 14.25
C ILE A 99 -2.97 20.21 15.77
N GLU A 100 -3.01 21.42 16.30
CA GLU A 100 -3.20 21.68 17.73
C GLU A 100 -4.62 22.19 17.94
N GLY A 101 -5.33 21.63 18.89
CA GLY A 101 -6.65 22.09 19.29
C GLY A 101 -7.13 21.30 20.49
N ASP A 102 -7.73 22.01 21.44
CA ASP A 102 -8.40 21.40 22.58
C ASP A 102 -9.85 21.11 22.19
N LEU A 103 -10.08 19.96 21.58
CA LEU A 103 -11.39 19.52 21.14
C LEU A 103 -11.94 18.51 22.14
N GLU A 104 -13.16 18.77 22.63
CA GLU A 104 -13.85 17.80 23.48
C GLU A 104 -14.16 16.51 22.71
N ALA A 105 -13.92 15.38 23.37
CA ALA A 105 -14.17 14.05 22.81
C ALA A 105 -15.66 13.72 22.74
N THR A 106 -16.42 14.47 21.95
CA THR A 106 -17.84 14.21 21.71
C THR A 106 -18.05 13.31 20.49
N PRO A 107 -19.18 12.58 20.39
CA PRO A 107 -19.49 11.79 19.21
C PRO A 107 -19.55 12.62 17.92
N THR A 108 -20.02 13.87 18.02
CA THR A 108 -20.11 14.79 16.88
C THR A 108 -18.73 15.25 16.40
N VAL A 109 -17.81 15.55 17.30
CA VAL A 109 -16.42 15.90 16.97
C VAL A 109 -15.72 14.69 16.31
N ASN A 110 -15.88 13.50 16.85
CA ASN A 110 -15.32 12.30 16.24
C ASN A 110 -15.92 12.02 14.85
N ALA A 111 -17.23 12.19 14.68
CA ALA A 111 -17.87 12.04 13.37
C ALA A 111 -17.37 13.10 12.37
N ALA A 112 -17.14 14.34 12.81
CA ALA A 112 -16.55 15.38 11.98
C ALA A 112 -15.11 15.03 11.57
N PHE A 113 -14.29 14.51 12.49
CA PHE A 113 -12.94 14.00 12.17
C PHE A 113 -12.98 12.91 11.10
N LEU A 114 -13.87 11.95 11.26
CA LEU A 114 -14.02 10.85 10.29
C LEU A 114 -14.49 11.36 8.92
N GLY A 115 -15.48 12.24 8.90
CA GLY A 115 -16.04 12.80 7.67
C GLY A 115 -15.04 13.70 6.92
N THR A 116 -14.44 14.65 7.63
CA THR A 116 -13.42 15.54 7.03
C THR A 116 -12.17 14.76 6.63
N GLY A 117 -11.78 13.76 7.42
CA GLY A 117 -10.68 12.87 7.10
C GLY A 117 -10.93 12.04 5.85
N ALA A 118 -12.12 11.49 5.68
CA ALA A 118 -12.49 10.75 4.48
C ALA A 118 -12.49 11.65 3.23
N LEU A 119 -13.00 12.87 3.34
CA LEU A 119 -12.92 13.84 2.25
C LEU A 119 -11.46 14.23 1.93
N ALA A 120 -10.66 14.52 2.95
CA ALA A 120 -9.25 14.82 2.77
C ALA A 120 -8.49 13.66 2.11
N ALA A 121 -8.80 12.43 2.49
CA ALA A 121 -8.17 11.22 1.91
C ALA A 121 -8.38 11.11 0.40
N SER A 122 -9.50 11.61 -0.12
CA SER A 122 -9.78 11.65 -1.57
C SER A 122 -8.80 12.54 -2.34
N PHE A 123 -8.27 13.60 -1.71
CA PHE A 123 -7.39 14.58 -2.36
C PHE A 123 -5.91 14.35 -2.07
N ILE A 124 -5.56 14.05 -0.82
CA ILE A 124 -4.16 13.89 -0.38
C ILE A 124 -3.73 12.42 -0.23
N GLY A 125 -4.62 11.49 -0.60
CA GLY A 125 -4.42 10.07 -0.43
C GLY A 125 -4.73 9.57 0.99
N THR A 126 -5.14 8.31 1.08
CA THR A 126 -5.50 7.66 2.35
C THR A 126 -4.35 7.65 3.36
N THR A 127 -3.14 7.38 2.91
CA THR A 127 -1.94 7.37 3.77
C THR A 127 -1.64 8.75 4.34
N GLY A 128 -1.71 9.80 3.49
CA GLY A 128 -1.49 11.18 3.91
C GLY A 128 -2.53 11.64 4.94
N ALA A 129 -3.82 11.42 4.66
CA ALA A 129 -4.90 11.76 5.58
C ALA A 129 -4.81 10.98 6.90
N ALA A 130 -4.48 9.69 6.84
CA ALA A 130 -4.32 8.87 8.03
C ALA A 130 -3.19 9.38 8.93
N MET A 131 -2.03 9.67 8.37
CA MET A 131 -0.88 10.18 9.13
C MET A 131 -1.14 11.55 9.74
N LEU A 132 -1.85 12.41 9.01
CA LEU A 132 -2.18 13.75 9.48
C LEU A 132 -3.17 13.73 10.67
N LEU A 133 -4.18 12.85 10.59
CA LEU A 133 -5.34 12.90 11.50
C LEU A 133 -5.29 11.90 12.64
N VAL A 134 -4.50 10.82 12.57
CA VAL A 134 -4.47 9.80 13.61
C VAL A 134 -4.04 10.35 14.97
N ARG A 135 -3.02 11.22 14.99
CA ARG A 135 -2.52 11.80 16.24
C ARG A 135 -3.55 12.73 16.90
N PRO A 136 -4.09 13.76 16.20
CA PRO A 136 -5.15 14.60 16.76
C PRO A 136 -6.37 13.79 17.24
N LEU A 137 -6.76 12.76 16.48
CA LEU A 137 -7.88 11.91 16.89
C LEU A 137 -7.60 11.15 18.19
N LEU A 138 -6.40 10.62 18.36
CA LEU A 138 -5.99 9.92 19.58
C LEU A 138 -5.85 10.88 20.76
N GLU A 139 -5.29 12.07 20.56
CA GLU A 139 -5.16 13.10 21.59
C GLU A 139 -6.53 13.59 22.05
N THR A 140 -7.45 13.92 21.14
CA THR A 140 -8.83 14.32 21.46
C THR A 140 -9.56 13.24 22.28
N ASN A 141 -9.29 11.96 22.01
CA ASN A 141 -9.98 10.87 22.70
C ASN A 141 -9.20 10.26 23.88
N ARG A 142 -8.08 10.88 24.31
CA ARG A 142 -7.18 10.33 25.33
C ARG A 142 -7.86 10.06 26.68
N GLU A 143 -8.86 10.85 27.05
CA GLU A 143 -9.58 10.73 28.32
C GLU A 143 -10.71 9.68 28.28
N ARG A 144 -11.06 9.17 27.11
CA ARG A 144 -12.13 8.18 26.96
C ARG A 144 -11.63 6.77 27.24
N ARG A 145 -12.43 6.00 28.00
CA ARG A 145 -12.10 4.59 28.32
C ARG A 145 -12.21 3.65 27.13
N HIS A 146 -13.10 3.93 26.18
CA HIS A 146 -13.40 3.06 25.03
C HIS A 146 -13.17 3.81 23.72
N VAL A 147 -11.96 3.73 23.18
CA VAL A 147 -11.54 4.44 21.94
C VAL A 147 -11.42 3.48 20.76
N ALA A 148 -11.36 2.17 21.01
CA ALA A 148 -11.11 1.18 19.98
C ALA A 148 -12.06 1.29 18.79
N HIS A 149 -13.36 1.49 19.02
CA HIS A 149 -14.34 1.65 17.94
C HIS A 149 -14.09 2.90 17.10
N THR A 150 -13.68 4.02 17.69
CA THR A 150 -13.35 5.24 16.95
C THR A 150 -12.16 5.00 16.02
N LEU A 151 -11.13 4.29 16.49
CA LEU A 151 -9.97 3.95 15.69
C LEU A 151 -10.33 2.96 14.55
N VAL A 152 -11.18 1.97 14.83
CA VAL A 152 -11.67 1.03 13.81
C VAL A 152 -12.44 1.78 12.73
N PHE A 153 -13.37 2.67 13.11
CA PHE A 153 -14.08 3.50 12.13
C PHE A 153 -13.17 4.45 11.37
N PHE A 154 -12.12 4.99 12.01
CA PHE A 154 -11.11 5.78 11.33
C PHE A 154 -10.41 4.99 10.22
N ILE A 155 -10.00 3.76 10.50
CA ILE A 155 -9.38 2.88 9.51
C ILE A 155 -10.35 2.62 8.35
N PHE A 156 -11.62 2.31 8.62
CA PHE A 156 -12.59 2.06 7.57
C PHE A 156 -12.94 3.31 6.76
N MET A 157 -13.19 4.42 7.41
CA MET A 157 -13.68 5.64 6.75
C MET A 157 -12.56 6.43 6.08
N VAL A 158 -11.47 6.69 6.81
CA VAL A 158 -10.38 7.55 6.32
C VAL A 158 -9.35 6.77 5.52
N CYS A 159 -8.90 5.61 6.03
CA CYS A 159 -7.83 4.86 5.39
C CYS A 159 -8.31 3.97 4.22
N ASN A 160 -9.61 3.75 4.08
CA ASN A 160 -10.18 2.92 3.02
C ASN A 160 -11.24 3.66 2.20
N CYS A 161 -12.45 3.88 2.77
CA CYS A 161 -13.57 4.47 2.01
C CYS A 161 -13.26 5.84 1.43
N GLY A 162 -12.51 6.68 2.15
CA GLY A 162 -12.14 8.01 1.69
C GLY A 162 -11.33 8.00 0.39
N GLY A 163 -10.44 7.02 0.23
CA GLY A 163 -9.65 6.88 -0.99
C GLY A 163 -10.44 6.49 -2.24
N CYS A 164 -11.64 5.92 -2.06
CA CYS A 164 -12.45 5.45 -3.18
C CYS A 164 -13.25 6.55 -3.91
N LEU A 165 -13.33 7.77 -3.34
CA LEU A 165 -14.12 8.86 -3.93
C LEU A 165 -13.46 9.46 -5.18
N LEU A 166 -12.14 9.51 -5.21
CA LEU A 166 -11.37 9.98 -6.36
C LEU A 166 -10.26 8.98 -6.71
N PRO A 167 -9.95 8.76 -7.99
CA PRO A 167 -8.89 7.84 -8.39
C PRO A 167 -7.52 8.18 -7.78
N ILE A 168 -7.23 9.44 -7.53
CA ILE A 168 -5.98 9.93 -6.95
C ILE A 168 -5.84 9.60 -5.44
N GLY A 169 -6.96 9.25 -4.77
CA GLY A 169 -7.00 8.98 -3.35
C GLY A 169 -6.33 7.65 -2.95
N ASP A 170 -6.23 6.72 -3.88
CA ASP A 170 -5.64 5.40 -3.63
C ASP A 170 -4.76 4.95 -4.81
N PRO A 171 -3.46 4.65 -4.60
CA PRO A 171 -2.54 4.31 -5.67
C PRO A 171 -3.00 3.17 -6.59
N PRO A 172 -3.58 2.07 -6.11
CA PRO A 172 -4.15 1.04 -6.97
C PRO A 172 -5.29 1.52 -7.87
N LEU A 173 -6.18 2.40 -7.36
CA LEU A 173 -7.26 2.98 -8.15
C LEU A 173 -6.73 3.94 -9.23
N PHE A 174 -5.70 4.70 -8.89
CA PHE A 174 -5.05 5.59 -9.84
C PHE A 174 -4.40 4.82 -11.00
N LEU A 175 -3.71 3.73 -10.70
CA LEU A 175 -3.15 2.87 -11.73
C LEU A 175 -4.21 2.22 -12.62
N GLY A 176 -5.32 1.76 -12.03
CA GLY A 176 -6.47 1.23 -12.79
C GLY A 176 -7.06 2.30 -13.71
N TYR A 177 -7.26 3.50 -13.20
CA TYR A 177 -7.76 4.63 -14.00
C TYR A 177 -6.86 4.98 -15.18
N LEU A 178 -5.54 4.97 -14.99
CA LEU A 178 -4.56 5.21 -16.08
C LEU A 178 -4.59 4.11 -17.15
N GLN A 179 -4.93 2.88 -16.77
CA GLN A 179 -5.06 1.75 -17.68
C GLN A 179 -6.44 1.64 -18.32
N GLY A 180 -7.37 2.55 -17.99
CA GLY A 180 -8.72 2.58 -18.57
C GLY A 180 -9.66 1.51 -18.01
N VAL A 181 -9.42 1.05 -16.79
CA VAL A 181 -10.25 0.06 -16.07
C VAL A 181 -11.21 0.78 -15.12
#